data_4d192f28fce30b2c811c1df66fabc0c7
#
_entry.id   4d192f28fce30b2c811c1df66fabc0c7
#
_cell.length_a   1.000
_cell.length_b   1.000
_cell.length_c   1.000
_cell.angle_alpha   90.00
_cell.angle_beta   90.00
_cell.angle_gamma   90.00
#
_symmetry.space_group_name_H-M   'P 1'
#
loop_
_entity.id
_entity.type
_entity.pdbx_description
1 polymer ?
#
loop_
_entity_poly.entity_id
_entity_poly.type
_entity_poly.pdbx_seq_one_letter_code
_entity_poly.pdbx_strand_id
1 'polypeptide(L)'
;MATVASALINVGHEVRQFDWLVADRDPQLLEQAVVAFGPDVVAVSIRNVDHVDSMAAFDDTWELRQARDVVALVRRQTSIPVIIGGSAVSMMPQQVAEYVGADTAVVGEGELCIVEAVEGVLRGRPVPAVWPVARERLCGARQNAPCFDKSLMAYYWDKSGIIGVQSKRGCPYHCCYCCYPDLEGARFRPRPVEAVIADIERLKCDYGVDTIFFVDSVFNDPGGQYLELAEALAVRDLGVKWASYMSPRGITKEAVTLCKRAGLYAAELGTDASTDITLEAMGKPFRWADVERMNRMFVQAEVACAHFIIFGGPGETDATVREGLDNIARLEHCVVFGFSGIRVYPGTALHQCALAEGVLQEGDLLFEPAYYVSPAVDKTWMDCHVTESWAGRQDRVFPPQRGQRVVAMLRASGWKGLLWERMISFPSDEVSQVAKG
;
A
#
# COMPACT_ATOMS: atom_id res chain seq x y z
N MET A 1 -4.00 12.65 -1.60
CA MET A 1 -4.84 13.79 -2.03
C MET A 1 -5.48 14.49 -0.84
N ALA A 2 -6.30 13.85 -0.03
CA ALA A 2 -7.07 14.49 1.06
C ALA A 2 -6.23 15.26 2.12
N THR A 3 -5.05 14.78 2.51
CA THR A 3 -4.14 15.45 3.47
C THR A 3 -3.47 16.69 2.85
N VAL A 4 -3.11 16.62 1.58
CA VAL A 4 -2.54 17.75 0.82
C VAL A 4 -3.60 18.83 0.60
N ALA A 5 -4.84 18.44 0.26
CA ALA A 5 -5.97 19.36 0.16
C ALA A 5 -6.22 20.09 1.50
N SER A 6 -6.19 19.34 2.61
CA SER A 6 -6.32 19.93 3.96
C SER A 6 -5.23 20.96 4.26
N ALA A 7 -3.97 20.70 3.88
CA ALA A 7 -2.88 21.65 4.09
C ALA A 7 -3.10 22.99 3.36
N LEU A 8 -3.58 22.92 2.12
CA LEU A 8 -3.90 24.13 1.33
C LEU A 8 -5.13 24.89 1.87
N ILE A 9 -6.19 24.17 2.22
CA ILE A 9 -7.41 24.77 2.81
C ILE A 9 -7.09 25.50 4.13
N ASN A 10 -6.23 24.91 4.97
CA ASN A 10 -5.85 25.49 6.26
C ASN A 10 -5.11 26.83 6.15
N VAL A 11 -4.53 27.15 5.00
CA VAL A 11 -3.88 28.45 4.73
C VAL A 11 -4.74 29.37 3.85
N GLY A 12 -5.99 29.00 3.59
CA GLY A 12 -6.98 29.85 2.93
C GLY A 12 -7.12 29.68 1.42
N HIS A 13 -6.50 28.66 0.81
CA HIS A 13 -6.74 28.35 -0.59
C HIS A 13 -8.09 27.66 -0.77
N GLU A 14 -8.79 27.98 -1.85
CA GLU A 14 -9.93 27.21 -2.34
C GLU A 14 -9.40 25.97 -3.08
N VAL A 15 -9.86 24.78 -2.67
CA VAL A 15 -9.37 23.51 -3.23
C VAL A 15 -10.53 22.65 -3.71
N ARG A 16 -10.48 22.23 -4.96
CA ARG A 16 -11.38 21.23 -5.51
C ARG A 16 -10.61 19.93 -5.74
N GLN A 17 -11.11 18.86 -5.15
CA GLN A 17 -10.58 17.51 -5.39
C GLN A 17 -11.29 16.89 -6.60
N PHE A 18 -10.50 16.31 -7.51
CA PHE A 18 -10.98 15.56 -8.66
C PHE A 18 -10.28 14.19 -8.67
N ASP A 19 -11.04 13.14 -8.86
CA ASP A 19 -10.49 11.80 -8.94
C ASP A 19 -10.80 11.18 -10.31
N TRP A 20 -9.72 10.78 -11.00
CA TRP A 20 -9.77 10.27 -12.35
C TRP A 20 -10.53 8.95 -12.46
N LEU A 21 -10.42 8.08 -11.44
CA LEU A 21 -11.15 6.81 -11.37
C LEU A 21 -12.66 7.05 -11.11
N VAL A 22 -12.98 7.98 -10.22
CA VAL A 22 -14.38 8.35 -9.92
C VAL A 22 -15.08 8.94 -11.13
N ALA A 23 -14.33 9.65 -11.97
CA ALA A 23 -14.81 10.17 -13.25
C ALA A 23 -14.84 9.11 -14.38
N ASP A 24 -14.71 7.83 -14.06
CA ASP A 24 -14.66 6.72 -15.02
C ASP A 24 -13.62 6.92 -16.14
N ARG A 25 -12.55 7.64 -15.82
CA ARG A 25 -11.48 8.05 -16.75
C ARG A 25 -11.99 8.82 -17.98
N ASP A 26 -13.10 9.54 -17.84
CA ASP A 26 -13.68 10.35 -18.91
C ASP A 26 -12.92 11.67 -19.08
N PRO A 27 -12.25 11.89 -20.23
CA PRO A 27 -11.55 13.14 -20.51
C PRO A 27 -12.44 14.38 -20.46
N GLN A 28 -13.70 14.26 -20.87
CA GLN A 28 -14.63 15.39 -20.89
C GLN A 28 -14.97 15.88 -19.50
N LEU A 29 -15.12 14.97 -18.53
CA LEU A 29 -15.38 15.35 -17.14
C LEU A 29 -14.20 16.08 -16.51
N LEU A 30 -12.95 15.69 -16.83
CA LEU A 30 -11.77 16.42 -16.37
C LEU A 30 -11.71 17.81 -16.99
N GLU A 31 -11.90 17.93 -18.31
CA GLU A 31 -11.89 19.21 -19.02
C GLU A 31 -12.96 20.16 -18.47
N GLN A 32 -14.18 19.67 -18.29
CA GLN A 32 -15.27 20.44 -17.68
C GLN A 32 -14.94 20.88 -16.24
N ALA A 33 -14.32 20.01 -15.44
CA ALA A 33 -13.94 20.32 -14.07
C ALA A 33 -12.88 21.43 -14.01
N VAL A 34 -11.87 21.39 -14.90
CA VAL A 34 -10.84 22.43 -15.02
C VAL A 34 -11.44 23.76 -15.45
N VAL A 35 -12.25 23.76 -16.51
CA VAL A 35 -12.89 24.99 -17.03
C VAL A 35 -13.86 25.60 -16.01
N ALA A 36 -14.70 24.78 -15.37
CA ALA A 36 -15.71 25.27 -14.42
C ALA A 36 -15.12 25.81 -13.11
N PHE A 37 -13.98 25.26 -12.67
CA PHE A 37 -13.31 25.72 -11.46
C PHE A 37 -12.37 26.91 -11.72
N GLY A 38 -11.73 26.94 -12.92
CA GLY A 38 -10.76 27.96 -13.30
C GLY A 38 -9.57 28.03 -12.34
N PRO A 39 -8.84 26.92 -12.09
CA PRO A 39 -7.78 26.89 -11.10
C PRO A 39 -6.58 27.75 -11.51
N ASP A 40 -5.89 28.35 -10.53
CA ASP A 40 -4.60 29.01 -10.73
C ASP A 40 -3.43 28.02 -10.77
N VAL A 41 -3.60 26.84 -10.18
CA VAL A 41 -2.62 25.75 -10.12
C VAL A 41 -3.35 24.38 -10.15
N VAL A 42 -2.82 23.43 -10.90
CA VAL A 42 -3.26 22.04 -10.82
C VAL A 42 -2.21 21.19 -10.12
N ALA A 43 -2.62 20.39 -9.13
CA ALA A 43 -1.76 19.44 -8.46
C ALA A 43 -2.22 18.01 -8.77
N VAL A 44 -1.31 17.14 -9.27
CA VAL A 44 -1.60 15.74 -9.60
C VAL A 44 -0.87 14.81 -8.62
N SER A 45 -1.62 13.97 -7.92
CA SER A 45 -1.07 12.98 -6.99
C SER A 45 -0.89 11.64 -7.69
N ILE A 46 0.36 11.17 -7.80
CA ILE A 46 0.73 9.92 -8.45
C ILE A 46 1.25 8.95 -7.39
N ARG A 47 0.48 7.89 -7.10
CA ARG A 47 0.81 6.94 -6.03
C ARG A 47 1.78 5.86 -6.51
N ASN A 48 1.49 5.24 -7.63
CA ASN A 48 2.22 4.08 -8.13
C ASN A 48 2.91 4.40 -9.46
N VAL A 49 4.10 3.83 -9.65
CA VAL A 49 4.79 3.82 -10.96
C VAL A 49 4.20 2.69 -11.81
N ASP A 50 4.06 1.52 -11.19
CA ASP A 50 3.61 0.28 -11.81
C ASP A 50 2.89 -0.61 -10.77
N HIS A 51 2.38 -1.75 -11.20
CA HIS A 51 1.67 -2.74 -10.37
C HIS A 51 2.59 -3.74 -9.66
N VAL A 52 3.90 -3.61 -9.75
CA VAL A 52 4.93 -4.49 -9.16
C VAL A 52 4.76 -5.98 -9.47
N ASP A 53 4.12 -6.34 -10.58
CA ASP A 53 3.86 -7.71 -11.01
C ASP A 53 4.73 -8.10 -12.20
N SER A 54 5.78 -8.91 -11.95
CA SER A 54 6.73 -9.36 -12.98
C SER A 54 6.12 -10.33 -14.00
N MET A 55 4.95 -10.87 -13.73
CA MET A 55 4.25 -11.85 -14.57
C MET A 55 3.18 -11.21 -15.45
N ALA A 56 2.88 -9.93 -15.25
CA ALA A 56 1.95 -9.18 -16.08
C ALA A 56 2.65 -8.47 -17.24
N ALA A 57 1.92 -8.18 -18.32
CA ALA A 57 2.45 -7.41 -19.43
C ALA A 57 2.75 -5.97 -18.99
N PHE A 58 3.87 -5.42 -19.46
CA PHE A 58 4.31 -4.05 -19.12
C PHE A 58 3.22 -3.01 -19.37
N ASP A 59 2.55 -3.10 -20.52
CA ASP A 59 1.51 -2.16 -20.90
C ASP A 59 0.30 -2.16 -19.97
N ASP A 60 0.02 -3.28 -19.31
CA ASP A 60 -1.08 -3.42 -18.37
C ASP A 60 -0.71 -2.96 -16.95
N THR A 61 0.59 -2.80 -16.66
CA THR A 61 1.08 -2.54 -15.31
C THR A 61 1.56 -1.11 -15.08
N TRP A 62 1.85 -0.33 -16.13
CA TRP A 62 2.52 0.97 -16.01
C TRP A 62 1.56 2.14 -15.85
N GLU A 63 1.37 2.59 -14.62
CA GLU A 63 0.42 3.63 -14.22
C GLU A 63 0.79 5.04 -14.70
N LEU A 64 2.08 5.32 -14.96
CA LEU A 64 2.53 6.67 -15.34
C LEU A 64 1.96 7.15 -16.69
N ARG A 65 1.52 6.24 -17.57
CA ARG A 65 0.81 6.64 -18.80
C ARG A 65 -0.46 7.41 -18.50
N GLN A 66 -1.26 6.91 -17.56
CA GLN A 66 -2.50 7.59 -17.17
C GLN A 66 -2.21 8.97 -16.59
N ALA A 67 -1.17 9.11 -15.78
CA ALA A 67 -0.76 10.39 -15.22
C ALA A 67 -0.33 11.37 -16.32
N ARG A 68 0.44 10.92 -17.32
CA ARG A 68 0.81 11.71 -18.48
C ARG A 68 -0.41 12.18 -19.28
N ASP A 69 -1.35 11.28 -19.53
CA ASP A 69 -2.53 11.59 -20.30
C ASP A 69 -3.42 12.62 -19.57
N VAL A 70 -3.55 12.50 -18.23
CA VAL A 70 -4.23 13.49 -17.37
C VAL A 70 -3.54 14.86 -17.48
N VAL A 71 -2.21 14.93 -17.36
CA VAL A 71 -1.47 16.19 -17.49
C VAL A 71 -1.65 16.79 -18.89
N ALA A 72 -1.60 15.96 -19.95
CA ALA A 72 -1.81 16.41 -21.30
C ALA A 72 -3.24 16.97 -21.53
N LEU A 73 -4.26 16.36 -20.91
CA LEU A 73 -5.63 16.88 -20.92
C LEU A 73 -5.72 18.26 -20.27
N VAL A 74 -5.12 18.42 -19.07
CA VAL A 74 -5.06 19.72 -18.38
C VAL A 74 -4.38 20.77 -19.25
N ARG A 75 -3.25 20.45 -19.88
CA ARG A 75 -2.48 21.34 -20.75
C ARG A 75 -3.24 21.81 -21.99
N ARG A 76 -4.21 21.02 -22.48
CA ARG A 76 -5.07 21.45 -23.60
C ARG A 76 -6.05 22.55 -23.19
N GLN A 77 -6.46 22.58 -21.94
CA GLN A 77 -7.46 23.53 -21.44
C GLN A 77 -6.83 24.80 -20.90
N THR A 78 -5.58 24.73 -20.43
CA THR A 78 -4.96 25.85 -19.74
C THR A 78 -3.43 25.80 -19.77
N SER A 79 -2.79 26.96 -19.68
CA SER A 79 -1.33 27.11 -19.52
C SER A 79 -0.89 27.25 -18.06
N ILE A 80 -1.79 27.06 -17.10
CA ILE A 80 -1.45 27.17 -15.66
C ILE A 80 -0.45 26.10 -15.23
N PRO A 81 0.32 26.37 -14.17
CA PRO A 81 1.31 25.43 -13.68
C PRO A 81 0.71 24.12 -13.18
N VAL A 82 1.40 23.02 -13.50
CA VAL A 82 1.07 21.66 -13.04
C VAL A 82 2.15 21.19 -12.08
N ILE A 83 1.75 20.93 -10.83
CA ILE A 83 2.59 20.37 -9.78
C ILE A 83 2.27 18.88 -9.67
N ILE A 84 3.29 18.03 -9.59
CA ILE A 84 3.08 16.61 -9.28
C ILE A 84 3.66 16.25 -7.92
N GLY A 85 3.09 15.21 -7.30
CA GLY A 85 3.57 14.68 -6.02
C GLY A 85 3.06 13.26 -5.78
N GLY A 86 3.44 12.70 -4.64
CA GLY A 86 3.08 11.34 -4.24
C GLY A 86 4.28 10.40 -4.22
N SER A 87 4.04 9.14 -3.83
CA SER A 87 5.11 8.15 -3.62
C SER A 87 5.89 7.83 -4.91
N ALA A 88 5.19 7.67 -6.04
CA ALA A 88 5.85 7.44 -7.33
C ALA A 88 6.79 8.59 -7.72
N VAL A 89 6.33 9.82 -7.52
CA VAL A 89 7.13 11.03 -7.79
C VAL A 89 8.33 11.12 -6.85
N SER A 90 8.12 10.80 -5.56
CA SER A 90 9.19 10.90 -4.56
C SER A 90 10.34 9.92 -4.79
N MET A 91 10.08 8.79 -5.47
CA MET A 91 11.12 7.82 -5.81
C MET A 91 11.97 8.24 -7.01
N MET A 92 11.37 8.88 -8.01
CA MET A 92 12.04 9.26 -9.28
C MET A 92 11.53 10.62 -9.77
N PRO A 93 11.75 11.71 -8.99
CA PRO A 93 11.06 12.98 -9.20
C PRO A 93 11.31 13.61 -10.55
N GLN A 94 12.56 13.62 -11.00
CA GLN A 94 12.92 14.24 -12.27
C GLN A 94 12.37 13.45 -13.45
N GLN A 95 12.59 12.14 -13.47
CA GLN A 95 12.13 11.26 -14.57
C GLN A 95 10.60 11.28 -14.69
N VAL A 96 9.89 11.23 -13.54
CA VAL A 96 8.42 11.29 -13.56
C VAL A 96 7.95 12.66 -14.04
N ALA A 97 8.53 13.77 -13.58
CA ALA A 97 8.15 15.12 -14.01
C ALA A 97 8.34 15.32 -15.51
N GLU A 98 9.50 14.93 -16.03
CA GLU A 98 9.82 14.99 -17.46
C GLU A 98 8.85 14.14 -18.28
N TYR A 99 8.60 12.91 -17.85
CA TYR A 99 7.73 11.99 -18.58
C TYR A 99 6.26 12.44 -18.63
N VAL A 100 5.72 12.96 -17.53
CA VAL A 100 4.32 13.41 -17.49
C VAL A 100 4.14 14.84 -18.02
N GLY A 101 5.20 15.61 -18.19
CA GLY A 101 5.16 17.00 -18.67
C GLY A 101 4.71 18.00 -17.58
N ALA A 102 5.09 17.77 -16.33
CA ALA A 102 4.80 18.67 -15.21
C ALA A 102 5.85 19.79 -15.09
N ASP A 103 5.49 20.92 -14.47
CA ASP A 103 6.41 22.03 -14.25
C ASP A 103 7.30 21.82 -13.05
N THR A 104 6.79 21.12 -12.01
CA THR A 104 7.56 20.82 -10.79
C THR A 104 7.05 19.56 -10.10
N ALA A 105 7.99 18.87 -9.45
CA ALA A 105 7.73 17.70 -8.62
C ALA A 105 7.93 18.04 -7.15
N VAL A 106 6.96 17.72 -6.30
CA VAL A 106 7.05 17.80 -4.84
C VAL A 106 7.44 16.45 -4.27
N VAL A 107 8.53 16.39 -3.52
CA VAL A 107 9.13 15.16 -3.00
C VAL A 107 8.85 15.01 -1.50
N GLY A 108 8.53 13.80 -1.06
CA GLY A 108 8.30 13.45 0.35
C GLY A 108 6.89 13.77 0.84
N GLU A 109 6.79 14.28 2.07
CA GLU A 109 5.50 14.61 2.69
C GLU A 109 4.92 15.88 2.09
N GLY A 110 3.98 15.71 1.16
CA GLY A 110 3.41 16.78 0.35
C GLY A 110 2.82 17.93 1.19
N GLU A 111 2.27 17.66 2.35
CA GLU A 111 1.68 18.65 3.25
C GLU A 111 2.67 19.74 3.68
N LEU A 112 3.96 19.40 3.75
CA LEU A 112 5.01 20.36 4.13
C LEU A 112 5.39 21.31 2.99
N CYS A 113 5.43 20.78 1.77
CA CYS A 113 6.01 21.48 0.63
C CYS A 113 4.96 22.09 -0.31
N ILE A 114 3.74 21.55 -0.34
CA ILE A 114 2.73 21.96 -1.31
C ILE A 114 2.30 23.43 -1.14
N VAL A 115 2.18 23.88 0.10
CA VAL A 115 1.79 25.29 0.38
C VAL A 115 2.83 26.25 -0.17
N GLU A 116 4.11 25.99 0.12
CA GLU A 116 5.21 26.85 -0.36
C GLU A 116 5.35 26.77 -1.88
N ALA A 117 5.16 25.60 -2.48
CA ALA A 117 5.19 25.40 -3.93
C ALA A 117 4.07 26.16 -4.63
N VAL A 118 2.82 26.04 -4.16
CA VAL A 118 1.67 26.78 -4.69
C VAL A 118 1.83 28.27 -4.54
N GLU A 119 2.19 28.76 -3.35
CA GLU A 119 2.42 30.19 -3.13
C GLU A 119 3.59 30.77 -3.95
N GLY A 120 4.64 29.94 -4.17
CA GLY A 120 5.75 30.30 -5.04
C GLY A 120 5.29 30.55 -6.46
N VAL A 121 4.51 29.61 -7.00
CA VAL A 121 3.89 29.71 -8.32
C VAL A 121 2.99 30.95 -8.44
N LEU A 122 2.06 31.11 -7.50
CA LEU A 122 1.10 32.23 -7.51
C LEU A 122 1.78 33.62 -7.45
N ARG A 123 2.94 33.70 -6.81
CA ARG A 123 3.76 34.94 -6.74
C ARG A 123 4.71 35.11 -7.93
N GLY A 124 4.65 34.24 -8.94
CA GLY A 124 5.53 34.29 -10.10
C GLY A 124 7.00 34.04 -9.79
N ARG A 125 7.33 33.34 -8.69
CA ARG A 125 8.69 32.96 -8.34
C ARG A 125 9.18 31.87 -9.26
N PRO A 126 10.47 31.81 -9.61
CA PRO A 126 11.05 30.66 -10.29
C PRO A 126 10.77 29.38 -9.51
N VAL A 127 10.12 28.41 -10.13
CA VAL A 127 9.81 27.12 -9.53
C VAL A 127 10.88 26.13 -9.95
N PRO A 128 11.57 25.44 -9.01
CA PRO A 128 12.55 24.42 -9.36
C PRO A 128 11.84 23.22 -9.99
N ALA A 129 12.52 22.50 -10.90
CA ALA A 129 11.99 21.29 -11.51
C ALA A 129 11.64 20.23 -10.48
N VAL A 130 12.42 20.16 -9.40
CA VAL A 130 12.15 19.32 -8.23
C VAL A 130 12.17 20.18 -6.99
N TRP A 131 11.05 20.25 -6.29
CA TRP A 131 10.93 20.93 -5.02
C TRP A 131 11.64 20.11 -3.94
N PRO A 132 12.59 20.69 -3.20
CA PRO A 132 13.41 19.94 -2.27
C PRO A 132 12.57 19.31 -1.15
N VAL A 133 13.00 18.13 -0.69
CA VAL A 133 12.41 17.50 0.49
C VAL A 133 12.52 18.43 1.69
N ALA A 134 11.45 18.56 2.46
CA ALA A 134 11.50 19.32 3.71
C ALA A 134 12.59 18.76 4.63
N ARG A 135 13.36 19.65 5.26
CA ARG A 135 14.47 19.28 6.17
C ARG A 135 14.00 18.47 7.36
N GLU A 136 12.77 18.70 7.81
CA GLU A 136 12.15 18.01 8.92
C GLU A 136 10.90 17.27 8.46
N ARG A 137 10.72 16.06 8.97
CA ARG A 137 9.49 15.28 8.76
C ARG A 137 8.40 15.74 9.73
N LEU A 138 7.14 15.69 9.31
CA LEU A 138 6.01 15.96 10.21
C LEU A 138 6.01 14.99 11.38
N CYS A 139 6.01 15.52 12.62
CA CYS A 139 5.64 14.68 13.76
C CYS A 139 4.16 14.31 13.68
N GLY A 140 3.78 13.19 14.29
CA GLY A 140 2.40 12.72 14.24
C GLY A 140 1.35 13.72 14.67
N ALA A 141 1.66 14.53 15.70
CA ALA A 141 0.76 15.58 16.21
C ALA A 141 0.52 16.73 15.23
N ARG A 142 1.39 16.90 14.23
CA ARG A 142 1.29 17.96 13.21
C ARG A 142 0.73 17.45 11.88
N GLN A 143 0.40 16.16 11.77
CA GLN A 143 -0.25 15.62 10.59
C GLN A 143 -1.68 16.14 10.53
N ASN A 144 -2.05 16.73 9.40
CA ASN A 144 -3.40 17.25 9.19
C ASN A 144 -4.42 16.11 9.14
N ALA A 145 -5.60 16.36 9.70
CA ALA A 145 -6.76 15.52 9.43
C ALA A 145 -7.08 15.57 7.93
N PRO A 146 -7.42 14.44 7.29
CA PRO A 146 -7.74 14.44 5.87
C PRO A 146 -9.03 15.23 5.59
N CYS A 147 -9.03 16.02 4.51
CA CYS A 147 -10.23 16.66 3.98
C CYS A 147 -10.96 15.68 3.07
N PHE A 148 -11.98 15.02 3.60
CA PHE A 148 -12.78 14.08 2.85
C PHE A 148 -13.80 14.81 1.97
N ASP A 149 -13.69 14.66 0.64
CA ASP A 149 -14.72 15.08 -0.29
C ASP A 149 -15.92 14.13 -0.24
N LYS A 150 -17.13 14.65 -0.11
CA LYS A 150 -18.35 13.85 0.08
C LYS A 150 -18.64 12.93 -1.12
N SER A 151 -18.44 13.41 -2.32
CA SER A 151 -18.74 12.63 -3.53
C SER A 151 -17.72 11.52 -3.73
N LEU A 152 -16.43 11.81 -3.50
CA LEU A 152 -15.35 10.81 -3.58
C LEU A 152 -15.52 9.74 -2.50
N MET A 153 -15.85 10.13 -1.27
CA MET A 153 -16.08 9.18 -0.17
C MET A 153 -17.28 8.27 -0.45
N ALA A 154 -18.39 8.83 -0.96
CA ALA A 154 -19.56 8.04 -1.32
C ALA A 154 -19.24 6.98 -2.39
N TYR A 155 -18.45 7.36 -3.42
CA TYR A 155 -18.02 6.44 -4.45
C TYR A 155 -17.13 5.32 -3.90
N TYR A 156 -16.06 5.69 -3.17
CA TYR A 156 -15.13 4.69 -2.64
C TYR A 156 -15.80 3.75 -1.65
N TRP A 157 -16.67 4.27 -0.78
CA TRP A 157 -17.43 3.44 0.14
C TRP A 157 -18.39 2.50 -0.60
N ASP A 158 -19.09 3.00 -1.64
CA ASP A 158 -19.98 2.16 -2.45
C ASP A 158 -19.21 1.06 -3.18
N LYS A 159 -18.06 1.37 -3.77
CA LYS A 159 -17.31 0.41 -4.61
C LYS A 159 -16.43 -0.55 -3.80
N SER A 160 -15.76 -0.07 -2.76
CA SER A 160 -14.80 -0.90 -2.01
C SER A 160 -15.39 -1.53 -0.75
N GLY A 161 -16.28 -0.83 -0.04
CA GLY A 161 -16.77 -1.22 1.28
C GLY A 161 -15.66 -1.23 2.35
N ILE A 162 -14.55 -0.52 2.11
CA ILE A 162 -13.46 -0.37 3.06
C ILE A 162 -12.73 0.95 2.79
N ILE A 163 -12.44 1.71 3.84
CA ILE A 163 -11.78 3.02 3.72
C ILE A 163 -10.44 3.02 4.48
N GLY A 164 -9.41 3.58 3.84
CA GLY A 164 -8.07 3.69 4.44
C GLY A 164 -7.99 4.76 5.52
N VAL A 165 -7.39 4.43 6.66
CA VAL A 165 -7.06 5.36 7.76
C VAL A 165 -5.59 5.19 8.09
N GLN A 166 -4.84 6.30 8.25
CA GLN A 166 -3.43 6.25 8.65
C GLN A 166 -3.30 6.63 10.12
N SER A 167 -2.73 5.72 10.93
CA SER A 167 -2.47 5.97 12.36
C SER A 167 -1.04 6.45 12.63
N LYS A 168 -0.11 6.10 11.76
CA LYS A 168 1.31 6.49 11.87
C LYS A 168 1.98 6.50 10.50
N ARG A 169 3.13 7.16 10.42
CA ARG A 169 4.04 7.14 9.27
C ARG A 169 5.41 6.60 9.66
N GLY A 170 6.15 6.15 8.64
CA GLY A 170 7.51 5.68 8.75
C GLY A 170 7.62 4.21 9.15
N CYS A 171 8.79 3.64 8.89
CA CYS A 171 9.11 2.26 9.21
C CYS A 171 10.61 2.12 9.52
N PRO A 172 11.00 1.62 10.72
CA PRO A 172 12.40 1.46 11.09
C PRO A 172 13.04 0.17 10.57
N TYR A 173 12.30 -0.64 9.83
CA TYR A 173 12.81 -1.90 9.30
C TYR A 173 13.61 -1.67 8.00
N HIS A 174 14.53 -2.60 7.72
CA HIS A 174 15.48 -2.48 6.62
C HIS A 174 15.27 -3.59 5.58
N CYS A 175 14.01 -3.86 5.21
CA CYS A 175 13.74 -4.80 4.13
C CYS A 175 14.42 -4.33 2.85
N CYS A 176 15.22 -5.20 2.22
CA CYS A 176 16.16 -4.82 1.16
C CYS A 176 15.54 -4.13 -0.06
N TYR A 177 14.28 -4.42 -0.35
CA TYR A 177 13.53 -3.89 -1.51
C TYR A 177 12.69 -2.65 -1.20
N CYS A 178 12.54 -2.30 0.09
CA CYS A 178 11.51 -1.38 0.54
C CYS A 178 11.98 0.08 0.47
N CYS A 179 11.21 0.93 -0.19
CA CYS A 179 11.45 2.37 -0.29
C CYS A 179 10.72 3.21 0.80
N TYR A 180 9.89 2.60 1.63
CA TYR A 180 9.12 3.34 2.65
C TYR A 180 9.97 4.09 3.68
N PRO A 181 11.12 3.60 4.16
CA PRO A 181 11.99 4.38 5.03
C PRO A 181 12.46 5.70 4.40
N ASP A 182 12.66 5.71 3.08
CA ASP A 182 13.04 6.94 2.34
C ASP A 182 11.83 7.84 2.11
N LEU A 183 10.66 7.28 1.81
CA LEU A 183 9.43 8.01 1.57
C LEU A 183 8.86 8.63 2.85
N GLU A 184 8.69 7.82 3.88
CA GLU A 184 8.03 8.22 5.14
C GLU A 184 8.97 8.36 6.33
N GLY A 185 10.26 8.04 6.19
CA GLY A 185 11.25 8.10 7.28
C GLY A 185 11.45 6.76 8.00
N ALA A 186 12.67 6.60 8.57
CA ALA A 186 13.13 5.39 9.24
C ALA A 186 12.73 5.31 10.74
N ARG A 187 11.64 5.98 11.14
CA ARG A 187 11.11 5.93 12.52
C ARG A 187 9.60 6.00 12.48
N PHE A 188 8.93 5.24 13.33
CA PHE A 188 7.51 5.40 13.53
C PHE A 188 7.19 6.79 14.10
N ARG A 189 6.23 7.46 13.49
CA ARG A 189 5.73 8.79 13.89
C ARG A 189 4.22 8.70 14.05
N PRO A 190 3.76 8.19 15.22
CA PRO A 190 2.34 7.98 15.48
C PRO A 190 1.60 9.31 15.59
N ARG A 191 0.38 9.33 15.10
CA ARG A 191 -0.60 10.39 15.34
C ARG A 191 -1.16 10.22 16.76
N PRO A 192 -1.61 11.30 17.42
CA PRO A 192 -2.37 11.19 18.66
C PRO A 192 -3.56 10.25 18.48
N VAL A 193 -3.77 9.36 19.43
CA VAL A 193 -4.87 8.37 19.37
C VAL A 193 -6.21 9.05 19.16
N GLU A 194 -6.50 10.14 19.88
CA GLU A 194 -7.73 10.89 19.76
C GLU A 194 -7.95 11.50 18.36
N ALA A 195 -6.87 11.90 17.67
CA ALA A 195 -6.97 12.41 16.31
C ALA A 195 -7.33 11.29 15.30
N VAL A 196 -6.83 10.08 15.52
CA VAL A 196 -7.20 8.91 14.70
C VAL A 196 -8.65 8.50 14.97
N ILE A 197 -9.06 8.47 16.22
CA ILE A 197 -10.44 8.18 16.63
C ILE A 197 -11.40 9.21 16.01
N ALA A 198 -11.09 10.49 16.08
CA ALA A 198 -11.92 11.54 15.49
C ALA A 198 -12.09 11.38 13.96
N ASP A 199 -11.05 10.95 13.25
CA ASP A 199 -11.19 10.63 11.81
C ASP A 199 -12.14 9.45 11.59
N ILE A 200 -12.07 8.40 12.41
CA ILE A 200 -12.94 7.22 12.31
C ILE A 200 -14.39 7.60 12.66
N GLU A 201 -14.61 8.36 13.72
CA GLU A 201 -15.93 8.87 14.10
C GLU A 201 -16.56 9.68 12.96
N ARG A 202 -15.77 10.58 12.34
CA ARG A 202 -16.22 11.36 11.20
C ARG A 202 -16.56 10.48 9.98
N LEU A 203 -15.73 9.49 9.66
CA LEU A 203 -16.02 8.54 8.59
C LEU A 203 -17.32 7.78 8.85
N LYS A 204 -17.56 7.37 10.09
CA LYS A 204 -18.79 6.67 10.46
C LYS A 204 -20.00 7.60 10.43
N CYS A 205 -19.93 8.75 11.09
CA CYS A 205 -21.08 9.65 11.23
C CYS A 205 -21.48 10.31 9.92
N ASP A 206 -20.51 10.78 9.13
CA ASP A 206 -20.79 11.58 7.94
C ASP A 206 -21.00 10.73 6.68
N TYR A 207 -20.41 9.51 6.64
CA TYR A 207 -20.40 8.67 5.44
C TYR A 207 -20.92 7.24 5.66
N GLY A 208 -21.25 6.88 6.89
CA GLY A 208 -21.77 5.53 7.22
C GLY A 208 -20.71 4.42 7.12
N VAL A 209 -19.43 4.76 7.15
CA VAL A 209 -18.33 3.78 7.06
C VAL A 209 -18.29 2.92 8.32
N ASP A 210 -18.37 1.62 8.17
CA ASP A 210 -18.29 0.63 9.26
C ASP A 210 -17.08 -0.30 9.15
N THR A 211 -16.30 -0.17 8.07
CA THR A 211 -15.13 -1.02 7.82
C THR A 211 -13.97 -0.18 7.32
N ILE A 212 -12.84 -0.23 8.01
CA ILE A 212 -11.64 0.55 7.68
C ILE A 212 -10.41 -0.36 7.52
N PHE A 213 -9.40 0.15 6.82
CA PHE A 213 -8.08 -0.46 6.72
C PHE A 213 -7.03 0.52 7.26
N PHE A 214 -6.26 0.14 8.28
CA PHE A 214 -5.12 0.93 8.70
C PHE A 214 -3.98 0.76 7.68
N VAL A 215 -3.73 1.83 6.92
CA VAL A 215 -2.77 1.84 5.79
C VAL A 215 -1.33 2.16 6.21
N ASP A 216 -1.02 2.00 7.48
CA ASP A 216 0.34 2.15 8.02
C ASP A 216 1.29 1.12 7.39
N SER A 217 2.57 1.45 7.23
CA SER A 217 3.57 0.49 6.72
C SER A 217 3.64 -0.79 7.58
N VAL A 218 3.46 -0.66 8.89
CA VAL A 218 3.28 -1.74 9.88
C VAL A 218 2.43 -1.19 11.01
N PHE A 219 1.29 -1.83 11.29
CA PHE A 219 0.37 -1.39 12.33
C PHE A 219 0.89 -1.72 13.73
N ASN A 220 1.34 -2.95 13.97
CA ASN A 220 1.84 -3.43 15.27
C ASN A 220 3.28 -2.97 15.55
N ASP A 221 3.47 -1.68 15.79
CA ASP A 221 4.75 -1.09 16.13
C ASP A 221 5.28 -1.58 17.49
N PRO A 222 6.59 -1.77 17.64
CA PRO A 222 7.18 -2.25 18.89
C PRO A 222 7.10 -1.23 20.04
N GLY A 223 6.76 0.03 19.74
CA GLY A 223 6.51 1.06 20.75
C GLY A 223 5.18 0.93 21.46
N GLY A 224 4.26 0.08 20.94
CA GLY A 224 2.99 -0.22 21.60
C GLY A 224 1.87 0.80 21.34
N GLN A 225 2.09 1.82 20.50
CA GLN A 225 1.05 2.81 20.19
C GLN A 225 -0.20 2.14 19.58
N TYR A 226 -0.03 1.07 18.83
CA TYR A 226 -1.17 0.31 18.29
C TYR A 226 -2.05 -0.32 19.39
N LEU A 227 -1.48 -0.65 20.56
CA LEU A 227 -2.26 -1.17 21.70
C LEU A 227 -3.09 -0.06 22.34
N GLU A 228 -2.52 1.13 22.50
CA GLU A 228 -3.24 2.31 22.99
C GLU A 228 -4.43 2.64 22.08
N LEU A 229 -4.20 2.61 20.75
CA LEU A 229 -5.27 2.81 19.77
C LEU A 229 -6.33 1.70 19.82
N ALA A 230 -5.92 0.44 19.92
CA ALA A 230 -6.83 -0.69 20.05
C ALA A 230 -7.67 -0.60 21.35
N GLU A 231 -7.07 -0.19 22.46
CA GLU A 231 -7.79 0.00 23.71
C GLU A 231 -8.82 1.13 23.60
N ALA A 232 -8.44 2.26 23.00
CA ALA A 232 -9.35 3.38 22.74
C ALA A 232 -10.53 2.98 21.85
N LEU A 233 -10.28 2.21 20.77
CA LEU A 233 -11.33 1.67 19.90
C LEU A 233 -12.27 0.72 20.65
N ALA A 234 -11.72 -0.17 21.48
CA ALA A 234 -12.51 -1.12 22.27
C ALA A 234 -13.38 -0.43 23.33
N VAL A 235 -12.88 0.66 23.93
CA VAL A 235 -13.62 1.45 24.94
C VAL A 235 -14.71 2.30 24.29
N ARG A 236 -14.42 2.90 23.13
CA ARG A 236 -15.39 3.75 22.39
C ARG A 236 -16.51 2.93 21.74
N ASP A 237 -16.28 1.67 21.45
CA ASP A 237 -17.23 0.75 20.80
C ASP A 237 -17.96 1.38 19.61
N LEU A 238 -17.18 1.91 18.68
CA LEU A 238 -17.71 2.62 17.51
C LEU A 238 -18.47 1.69 16.55
N GLY A 239 -18.44 0.36 16.76
CA GLY A 239 -19.04 -0.63 15.87
C GLY A 239 -18.38 -0.60 14.48
N VAL A 240 -17.07 -0.31 14.41
CA VAL A 240 -16.28 -0.31 13.19
C VAL A 240 -15.36 -1.53 13.18
N LYS A 241 -15.40 -2.30 12.10
CA LYS A 241 -14.44 -3.37 11.84
C LYS A 241 -13.20 -2.80 11.16
N TRP A 242 -12.05 -3.40 11.43
CA TRP A 242 -10.82 -2.95 10.79
C TRP A 242 -9.88 -4.07 10.43
N ALA A 243 -9.08 -3.82 9.40
CA ALA A 243 -7.96 -4.64 8.99
C ALA A 243 -6.68 -3.78 8.91
N SER A 244 -5.51 -4.42 8.81
CA SER A 244 -4.24 -3.68 8.71
C SER A 244 -3.11 -4.53 8.16
N TYR A 245 -2.03 -3.87 7.74
CA TYR A 245 -0.74 -4.51 7.54
C TYR A 245 -0.07 -4.78 8.89
N MET A 246 0.38 -6.01 9.10
CA MET A 246 1.06 -6.40 10.33
C MET A 246 2.38 -7.16 10.05
N SER A 247 3.30 -7.05 11.00
CA SER A 247 4.55 -7.82 11.02
C SER A 247 4.42 -9.01 11.97
N PRO A 248 4.95 -10.19 11.63
CA PRO A 248 5.02 -11.32 12.56
C PRO A 248 5.84 -11.07 13.82
N ARG A 249 6.63 -10.00 13.84
CA ARG A 249 7.51 -9.67 14.95
C ARG A 249 6.76 -9.22 16.19
N GLY A 250 7.01 -9.88 17.31
CA GLY A 250 6.71 -9.37 18.65
C GLY A 250 5.24 -9.30 19.05
N ILE A 251 4.31 -9.81 18.24
CA ILE A 251 2.90 -9.85 18.62
C ILE A 251 2.65 -10.92 19.67
N THR A 252 1.81 -10.63 20.66
CA THR A 252 1.42 -11.56 21.73
C THR A 252 -0.05 -11.97 21.61
N LYS A 253 -0.44 -13.03 22.29
CA LYS A 253 -1.83 -13.49 22.32
C LYS A 253 -2.76 -12.44 22.93
N GLU A 254 -2.29 -11.75 23.97
CA GLU A 254 -3.03 -10.67 24.63
C GLU A 254 -3.27 -9.49 23.68
N ALA A 255 -2.23 -9.12 22.89
CA ALA A 255 -2.36 -8.09 21.88
C ALA A 255 -3.38 -8.47 20.79
N VAL A 256 -3.36 -9.71 20.29
CA VAL A 256 -4.37 -10.21 19.34
C VAL A 256 -5.77 -10.18 19.94
N THR A 257 -5.93 -10.61 21.20
CA THR A 257 -7.20 -10.58 21.91
C THR A 257 -7.76 -9.16 22.06
N LEU A 258 -6.89 -8.20 22.42
CA LEU A 258 -7.25 -6.78 22.50
C LEU A 258 -7.67 -6.23 21.15
N CYS A 259 -6.87 -6.45 20.10
CA CYS A 259 -7.18 -6.01 18.75
C CYS A 259 -8.50 -6.61 18.24
N LYS A 260 -8.76 -7.90 18.50
CA LYS A 260 -10.03 -8.55 18.16
C LYS A 260 -11.21 -7.87 18.84
N ARG A 261 -11.11 -7.60 20.13
CA ARG A 261 -12.13 -6.86 20.90
C ARG A 261 -12.34 -5.44 20.34
N ALA A 262 -11.27 -4.82 19.83
CA ALA A 262 -11.29 -3.51 19.20
C ALA A 262 -11.85 -3.51 17.76
N GLY A 263 -12.24 -4.68 17.21
CA GLY A 263 -12.83 -4.80 15.89
C GLY A 263 -11.90 -5.33 14.79
N LEU A 264 -10.68 -5.81 15.12
CA LEU A 264 -9.81 -6.47 14.14
C LEU A 264 -10.50 -7.72 13.59
N TYR A 265 -10.74 -7.75 12.27
CA TYR A 265 -11.33 -8.91 11.61
C TYR A 265 -10.37 -9.60 10.62
N ALA A 266 -9.40 -8.85 10.11
CA ALA A 266 -8.46 -9.38 9.13
C ALA A 266 -7.09 -8.67 9.23
N ALA A 267 -6.02 -9.38 8.85
CA ALA A 267 -4.66 -8.83 8.77
C ALA A 267 -3.93 -9.30 7.50
N GLU A 268 -3.20 -8.40 6.89
CA GLU A 268 -2.31 -8.67 5.77
C GLU A 268 -0.86 -8.67 6.27
N LEU A 269 -0.17 -9.80 6.07
CA LEU A 269 1.15 -10.05 6.65
C LEU A 269 2.23 -9.91 5.59
N GLY A 270 3.09 -8.92 5.75
CA GLY A 270 4.31 -8.76 4.96
C GLY A 270 5.35 -9.83 5.34
N THR A 271 5.01 -11.09 5.07
CA THR A 271 5.89 -12.24 5.33
C THR A 271 7.06 -12.25 4.35
N ASP A 272 6.77 -12.04 3.07
CA ASP A 272 7.62 -11.78 1.90
C ASP A 272 8.61 -12.88 1.53
N ALA A 273 9.01 -13.77 2.45
CA ALA A 273 9.83 -14.93 2.17
C ALA A 273 9.41 -16.13 3.02
N SER A 274 9.81 -17.35 2.65
CA SER A 274 9.26 -18.58 3.23
C SER A 274 10.29 -19.48 3.92
N THR A 275 11.56 -19.04 4.01
CA THR A 275 12.62 -19.71 4.78
C THR A 275 13.41 -18.71 5.61
N ASP A 276 14.08 -19.17 6.66
CA ASP A 276 14.92 -18.29 7.49
C ASP A 276 16.08 -17.68 6.69
N ILE A 277 16.62 -18.42 5.72
CA ILE A 277 17.69 -17.94 4.83
C ILE A 277 17.21 -16.75 3.99
N THR A 278 16.07 -16.89 3.36
CA THR A 278 15.52 -15.83 2.49
C THR A 278 14.95 -14.67 3.30
N LEU A 279 14.36 -14.91 4.46
CA LEU A 279 13.93 -13.85 5.39
C LEU A 279 15.13 -13.00 5.85
N GLU A 280 16.24 -13.61 6.22
CA GLU A 280 17.47 -12.92 6.64
C GLU A 280 18.07 -12.12 5.48
N ALA A 281 18.19 -12.72 4.30
CA ALA A 281 18.72 -12.06 3.10
C ALA A 281 17.85 -10.88 2.65
N MET A 282 16.53 -10.94 2.85
CA MET A 282 15.61 -9.84 2.58
C MET A 282 15.57 -8.79 3.70
N GLY A 283 16.35 -8.96 4.79
CA GLY A 283 16.39 -8.03 5.93
C GLY A 283 15.13 -8.03 6.79
N LYS A 284 14.41 -9.15 6.84
CA LYS A 284 13.20 -9.26 7.68
C LYS A 284 13.57 -9.37 9.17
N PRO A 285 12.84 -8.67 10.06
CA PRO A 285 13.16 -8.63 11.49
C PRO A 285 12.57 -9.80 12.30
N PHE A 286 12.25 -10.93 11.65
CA PHE A 286 11.62 -12.11 12.24
C PHE A 286 12.07 -13.39 11.53
N ARG A 287 11.79 -14.52 12.12
CA ARG A 287 12.05 -15.86 11.59
C ARG A 287 10.76 -16.56 11.18
N TRP A 288 10.87 -17.66 10.41
CA TRP A 288 9.69 -18.42 9.98
C TRP A 288 8.84 -18.94 11.14
N ALA A 289 9.46 -19.33 12.24
CA ALA A 289 8.74 -19.73 13.45
C ALA A 289 7.83 -18.61 14.03
N ASP A 290 8.17 -17.34 13.83
CA ASP A 290 7.32 -16.21 14.22
C ASP A 290 6.09 -16.11 13.32
N VAL A 291 6.25 -16.39 12.03
CA VAL A 291 5.14 -16.44 11.06
C VAL A 291 4.15 -17.52 11.43
N GLU A 292 4.62 -18.75 11.67
CA GLU A 292 3.75 -19.86 12.09
C GLU A 292 3.04 -19.57 13.41
N ARG A 293 3.77 -18.98 14.38
CA ARG A 293 3.19 -18.59 15.66
C ARG A 293 2.09 -17.57 15.52
N MET A 294 2.30 -16.52 14.71
CA MET A 294 1.31 -15.48 14.47
C MET A 294 0.09 -16.05 13.74
N ASN A 295 0.30 -16.87 12.71
CA ASN A 295 -0.81 -17.54 12.01
C ASN A 295 -1.69 -18.33 12.99
N ARG A 296 -1.09 -19.17 13.85
CA ARG A 296 -1.84 -19.93 14.87
C ARG A 296 -2.61 -19.02 15.83
N MET A 297 -2.04 -17.91 16.29
CA MET A 297 -2.73 -16.97 17.17
C MET A 297 -3.94 -16.33 16.48
N PHE A 298 -3.81 -15.97 15.20
CA PHE A 298 -4.92 -15.39 14.44
C PHE A 298 -6.03 -16.39 14.18
N VAL A 299 -5.69 -17.63 13.80
CA VAL A 299 -6.67 -18.72 13.66
C VAL A 299 -7.45 -18.95 14.97
N GLN A 300 -6.75 -19.01 16.11
CA GLN A 300 -7.39 -19.18 17.43
C GLN A 300 -8.30 -18.01 17.82
N ALA A 301 -8.01 -16.81 17.32
CA ALA A 301 -8.82 -15.61 17.55
C ALA A 301 -9.89 -15.39 16.46
N GLU A 302 -9.98 -16.27 15.48
CA GLU A 302 -10.85 -16.09 14.29
C GLU A 302 -10.61 -14.72 13.62
N VAL A 303 -9.35 -14.37 13.44
CA VAL A 303 -8.91 -13.22 12.64
C VAL A 303 -8.41 -13.77 11.30
N ALA A 304 -9.04 -13.37 10.22
CA ALA A 304 -8.61 -13.75 8.89
C ALA A 304 -7.19 -13.21 8.62
N CYS A 305 -6.30 -14.04 8.06
CA CYS A 305 -4.98 -13.54 7.68
C CYS A 305 -4.58 -13.96 6.26
N ALA A 306 -3.90 -13.05 5.59
CA ALA A 306 -3.26 -13.26 4.31
C ALA A 306 -1.76 -13.09 4.42
N HIS A 307 -0.99 -14.05 3.92
CA HIS A 307 0.46 -13.96 3.79
C HIS A 307 0.81 -13.59 2.35
N PHE A 308 1.70 -12.63 2.19
CA PHE A 308 2.29 -12.29 0.91
C PHE A 308 3.69 -12.89 0.86
N ILE A 309 3.99 -13.67 -0.17
CA ILE A 309 5.29 -14.34 -0.37
C ILE A 309 5.82 -13.94 -1.73
N ILE A 310 7.09 -13.57 -1.79
CA ILE A 310 7.79 -13.25 -3.03
C ILE A 310 8.87 -14.32 -3.23
N PHE A 311 8.72 -15.14 -4.25
CA PHE A 311 9.72 -16.12 -4.66
C PHE A 311 10.78 -15.47 -5.55
N GLY A 312 12.00 -15.96 -5.48
CA GLY A 312 13.13 -15.45 -6.27
C GLY A 312 13.86 -14.27 -5.63
N GLY A 313 13.64 -14.01 -4.32
CA GLY A 313 14.37 -12.96 -3.58
C GLY A 313 15.83 -13.29 -3.33
N PRO A 314 16.62 -12.36 -2.73
CA PRO A 314 17.99 -12.63 -2.34
C PRO A 314 18.12 -13.89 -1.48
N GLY A 315 19.15 -14.70 -1.75
CA GLY A 315 19.35 -15.98 -1.07
C GLY A 315 18.45 -17.14 -1.53
N GLU A 316 17.55 -16.91 -2.51
CA GLU A 316 16.71 -17.98 -3.06
C GLU A 316 17.52 -18.93 -3.92
N THR A 317 17.25 -20.23 -3.76
CA THR A 317 17.79 -21.37 -4.51
C THR A 317 16.68 -22.38 -4.73
N ASP A 318 16.88 -23.37 -5.59
CA ASP A 318 15.93 -24.47 -5.76
C ASP A 318 15.60 -25.19 -4.44
N ALA A 319 16.58 -25.30 -3.55
CA ALA A 319 16.41 -25.93 -2.24
C ALA A 319 15.52 -25.08 -1.31
N THR A 320 15.75 -23.76 -1.25
CA THR A 320 14.94 -22.86 -0.43
C THR A 320 13.52 -22.68 -0.97
N VAL A 321 13.30 -22.77 -2.29
CA VAL A 321 11.95 -22.81 -2.87
C VAL A 321 11.18 -24.02 -2.38
N ARG A 322 11.80 -25.24 -2.40
CA ARG A 322 11.15 -26.47 -1.90
C ARG A 322 10.86 -26.39 -0.41
N GLU A 323 11.86 -26.01 0.40
CA GLU A 323 11.69 -25.81 1.83
C GLU A 323 10.59 -24.78 2.11
N GLY A 324 10.56 -23.69 1.37
CA GLY A 324 9.58 -22.64 1.50
C GLY A 324 8.16 -23.10 1.21
N LEU A 325 7.97 -23.93 0.19
CA LEU A 325 6.66 -24.54 -0.11
C LEU A 325 6.22 -25.50 0.99
N ASP A 326 7.14 -26.30 1.56
CA ASP A 326 6.86 -27.17 2.71
C ASP A 326 6.49 -26.35 3.96
N ASN A 327 7.17 -25.23 4.18
CA ASN A 327 6.87 -24.28 5.24
C ASN A 327 5.47 -23.66 5.07
N ILE A 328 5.15 -23.19 3.87
CA ILE A 328 3.84 -22.62 3.55
C ILE A 328 2.72 -23.65 3.67
N ALA A 329 2.98 -24.92 3.35
CA ALA A 329 2.00 -26.00 3.48
C ALA A 329 1.51 -26.18 4.92
N ARG A 330 2.32 -25.82 5.94
CA ARG A 330 1.95 -25.89 7.35
C ARG A 330 1.10 -24.70 7.85
N LEU A 331 0.95 -23.66 7.02
CA LEU A 331 0.04 -22.55 7.34
C LEU A 331 -1.38 -22.93 6.98
N GLU A 332 -2.22 -23.08 7.99
CA GLU A 332 -3.61 -23.48 7.86
C GLU A 332 -4.56 -22.28 8.10
N HIS A 333 -5.76 -22.35 7.55
CA HIS A 333 -6.83 -21.36 7.73
C HIS A 333 -6.39 -19.92 7.41
N CYS A 334 -5.60 -19.76 6.36
CA CYS A 334 -5.12 -18.46 5.85
C CYS A 334 -5.05 -18.47 4.34
N VAL A 335 -4.98 -17.30 3.74
CA VAL A 335 -4.67 -17.18 2.30
C VAL A 335 -3.19 -16.86 2.12
N VAL A 336 -2.55 -17.47 1.11
CA VAL A 336 -1.18 -17.11 0.71
C VAL A 336 -1.19 -16.62 -0.72
N PHE A 337 -0.71 -15.39 -0.92
CA PHE A 337 -0.47 -14.80 -2.23
C PHE A 337 1.01 -14.94 -2.58
N GLY A 338 1.31 -15.59 -3.70
CA GLY A 338 2.65 -15.75 -4.24
C GLY A 338 2.92 -14.74 -5.35
N PHE A 339 4.12 -14.18 -5.35
CA PHE A 339 4.67 -13.31 -6.37
C PHE A 339 6.01 -13.89 -6.85
N SER A 340 6.43 -13.57 -8.08
CA SER A 340 7.68 -14.04 -8.66
C SER A 340 8.58 -12.86 -8.99
N GLY A 341 9.77 -12.83 -8.39
CA GLY A 341 10.70 -11.72 -8.52
C GLY A 341 10.28 -10.44 -7.80
N ILE A 342 11.24 -9.58 -7.54
CA ILE A 342 11.07 -8.35 -6.76
C ILE A 342 11.33 -7.14 -7.64
N ARG A 343 10.40 -6.20 -7.71
CA ARG A 343 10.59 -4.90 -8.38
C ARG A 343 11.77 -4.16 -7.74
N VAL A 344 12.76 -3.79 -8.54
CA VAL A 344 13.91 -3.04 -8.06
C VAL A 344 13.63 -1.53 -8.16
N TYR A 345 13.75 -0.84 -7.05
CA TYR A 345 13.66 0.62 -6.99
C TYR A 345 15.02 1.27 -6.75
N PRO A 346 15.28 2.46 -7.31
CA PRO A 346 16.54 3.18 -7.11
C PRO A 346 16.85 3.41 -5.64
N GLY A 347 18.12 3.27 -5.27
CA GLY A 347 18.61 3.56 -3.91
C GLY A 347 18.35 2.47 -2.86
N THR A 348 17.57 1.45 -3.16
CA THR A 348 17.32 0.34 -2.24
C THR A 348 18.54 -0.58 -2.10
N ALA A 349 18.62 -1.33 -0.98
CA ALA A 349 19.67 -2.33 -0.82
C ALA A 349 19.58 -3.44 -1.89
N LEU A 350 18.36 -3.76 -2.36
CA LEU A 350 18.15 -4.70 -3.46
C LEU A 350 18.74 -4.19 -4.77
N HIS A 351 18.71 -2.87 -5.02
CA HIS A 351 19.36 -2.28 -6.21
C HIS A 351 20.87 -2.55 -6.17
N GLN A 352 21.51 -2.37 -5.01
CA GLN A 352 22.95 -2.66 -4.86
C GLN A 352 23.24 -4.16 -5.00
N CYS A 353 22.39 -5.00 -4.45
CA CYS A 353 22.49 -6.46 -4.61
C CYS A 353 22.38 -6.86 -6.09
N ALA A 354 21.41 -6.33 -6.82
CA ALA A 354 21.20 -6.63 -8.23
C ALA A 354 22.38 -6.20 -9.12
N LEU A 355 23.02 -5.07 -8.81
CA LEU A 355 24.25 -4.64 -9.48
C LEU A 355 25.42 -5.57 -9.16
N ALA A 356 25.62 -5.91 -7.89
CA ALA A 356 26.73 -6.77 -7.45
C ALA A 356 26.64 -8.20 -8.01
N GLU A 357 25.42 -8.71 -8.22
CA GLU A 357 25.16 -10.03 -8.78
C GLU A 357 25.02 -10.03 -10.33
N GLY A 358 25.15 -8.87 -10.97
CA GLY A 358 25.07 -8.73 -12.43
C GLY A 358 23.66 -8.91 -13.01
N VAL A 359 22.62 -8.85 -12.19
CA VAL A 359 21.21 -8.84 -12.62
C VAL A 359 20.86 -7.51 -13.28
N LEU A 360 21.48 -6.42 -12.81
CA LEU A 360 21.41 -5.08 -13.39
C LEU A 360 22.81 -4.59 -13.73
N GLN A 361 22.89 -3.60 -14.62
CA GLN A 361 24.13 -2.91 -14.98
C GLN A 361 24.16 -1.48 -14.44
N GLU A 362 25.35 -0.93 -14.25
CA GLU A 362 25.49 0.49 -13.93
C GLU A 362 24.90 1.34 -15.06
N GLY A 363 23.99 2.25 -14.71
CA GLY A 363 23.30 3.12 -15.65
C GLY A 363 21.94 2.62 -16.13
N ASP A 364 21.52 1.43 -15.73
CA ASP A 364 20.14 0.98 -15.98
C ASP A 364 19.14 1.95 -15.37
N LEU A 365 18.26 2.47 -16.23
CA LEU A 365 17.20 3.37 -15.81
C LEU A 365 16.05 2.54 -15.22
N LEU A 366 15.91 2.56 -13.90
CA LEU A 366 14.83 1.85 -13.18
C LEU A 366 13.46 2.54 -13.30
N PHE A 367 13.36 3.50 -14.21
CA PHE A 367 12.08 4.16 -14.54
C PHE A 367 11.08 3.16 -15.11
N GLU A 368 11.53 2.30 -16.03
CA GLU A 368 10.78 1.14 -16.45
C GLU A 368 10.96 -0.01 -15.43
N PRO A 369 9.95 -0.90 -15.29
CA PRO A 369 10.03 -2.00 -14.34
C PRO A 369 11.18 -2.96 -14.63
N ALA A 370 12.14 -3.04 -13.71
CA ALA A 370 13.14 -4.09 -13.65
C ALA A 370 12.90 -4.97 -12.41
N TYR A 371 13.04 -6.28 -12.57
CA TYR A 371 12.79 -7.23 -11.50
C TYR A 371 14.04 -8.03 -11.19
N TYR A 372 14.31 -8.15 -9.88
CA TYR A 372 15.33 -9.04 -9.37
C TYR A 372 14.77 -10.45 -9.22
N VAL A 373 15.51 -11.41 -9.72
CA VAL A 373 15.37 -12.83 -9.37
C VAL A 373 16.76 -13.33 -9.03
N SER A 374 16.92 -14.06 -7.92
CA SER A 374 18.20 -14.64 -7.51
C SER A 374 18.84 -15.42 -8.65
N PRO A 375 20.11 -15.16 -9.01
CA PRO A 375 20.82 -15.93 -10.05
C PRO A 375 21.00 -17.42 -9.70
N ALA A 376 20.78 -17.80 -8.44
CA ALA A 376 20.91 -19.17 -7.95
C ALA A 376 19.65 -20.01 -8.13
N VAL A 377 18.59 -19.47 -8.76
CA VAL A 377 17.35 -20.20 -9.05
C VAL A 377 16.94 -20.00 -10.51
N ASP A 378 16.52 -21.08 -11.19
CA ASP A 378 15.88 -20.96 -12.50
C ASP A 378 14.44 -20.45 -12.32
N LYS A 379 14.17 -19.23 -12.82
CA LYS A 379 12.85 -18.59 -12.68
C LYS A 379 11.74 -19.44 -13.30
N THR A 380 11.97 -20.05 -14.46
CA THR A 380 10.95 -20.85 -15.17
C THR A 380 10.60 -22.09 -14.37
N TRP A 381 11.62 -22.79 -13.87
CA TRP A 381 11.43 -23.94 -12.99
C TRP A 381 10.69 -23.54 -11.71
N MET A 382 11.10 -22.46 -11.07
CA MET A 382 10.49 -21.95 -9.83
C MET A 382 9.00 -21.65 -10.04
N ASP A 383 8.66 -20.89 -11.07
CA ASP A 383 7.27 -20.50 -11.37
C ASP A 383 6.40 -21.72 -11.66
N CYS A 384 6.91 -22.69 -12.43
CA CYS A 384 6.23 -23.98 -12.68
C CYS A 384 6.04 -24.76 -11.38
N HIS A 385 7.09 -24.88 -10.56
CA HIS A 385 7.06 -25.67 -9.34
C HIS A 385 6.09 -25.10 -8.30
N VAL A 386 6.03 -23.76 -8.12
CA VAL A 386 5.04 -23.10 -7.27
C VAL A 386 3.62 -23.32 -7.82
N THR A 387 3.42 -23.18 -9.13
CA THR A 387 2.12 -23.41 -9.78
C THR A 387 1.61 -24.84 -9.55
N GLU A 388 2.47 -25.82 -9.73
CA GLU A 388 2.14 -27.25 -9.54
C GLU A 388 1.85 -27.57 -8.07
N SER A 389 2.68 -27.05 -7.15
CA SER A 389 2.53 -27.26 -5.70
C SER A 389 1.20 -26.71 -5.17
N TRP A 390 0.72 -25.60 -5.76
CA TRP A 390 -0.52 -24.96 -5.34
C TRP A 390 -1.74 -25.29 -6.22
N ALA A 391 -1.58 -26.25 -7.12
CA ALA A 391 -2.68 -26.70 -7.99
C ALA A 391 -3.87 -27.22 -7.17
N GLY A 392 -5.07 -26.78 -7.52
CA GLY A 392 -6.31 -27.18 -6.84
C GLY A 392 -6.60 -26.47 -5.51
N ARG A 393 -5.64 -25.73 -4.93
CA ARG A 393 -5.82 -24.94 -3.69
C ARG A 393 -6.48 -23.60 -4.02
N GLN A 394 -7.58 -23.26 -3.33
CA GLN A 394 -8.23 -21.95 -3.46
C GLN A 394 -7.56 -20.90 -2.57
N ASP A 395 -7.04 -21.29 -1.44
CA ASP A 395 -6.35 -20.49 -0.44
C ASP A 395 -4.87 -20.21 -0.75
N ARG A 396 -4.38 -20.68 -1.92
CA ARG A 396 -3.03 -20.46 -2.43
C ARG A 396 -3.13 -19.83 -3.82
N VAL A 397 -2.73 -18.58 -3.92
CA VAL A 397 -2.95 -17.74 -5.12
C VAL A 397 -1.63 -17.49 -5.82
N PHE A 398 -1.41 -18.17 -6.94
CA PHE A 398 -0.29 -17.98 -7.85
C PHE A 398 -0.72 -18.43 -9.27
N PRO A 399 -0.41 -17.69 -10.32
CA PRO A 399 0.17 -16.35 -10.32
C PRO A 399 -0.81 -15.27 -9.80
N PRO A 400 -0.36 -14.03 -9.52
CA PRO A 400 -1.21 -12.96 -8.97
C PRO A 400 -2.49 -12.67 -9.75
N GLN A 401 -2.45 -12.80 -11.09
CA GLN A 401 -3.60 -12.58 -11.98
C GLN A 401 -4.78 -13.53 -11.67
N ARG A 402 -4.50 -14.70 -11.10
CA ARG A 402 -5.57 -15.63 -10.66
C ARG A 402 -6.40 -14.97 -9.54
N GLY A 403 -5.74 -14.33 -8.56
CA GLY A 403 -6.42 -13.60 -7.50
C GLY A 403 -7.22 -12.41 -8.01
N GLN A 404 -6.65 -11.64 -8.95
CA GLN A 404 -7.33 -10.51 -9.57
C GLN A 404 -8.64 -10.92 -10.26
N ARG A 405 -8.65 -12.05 -10.96
CA ARG A 405 -9.88 -12.59 -11.59
C ARG A 405 -10.94 -12.96 -10.57
N VAL A 406 -10.56 -13.62 -9.48
CA VAL A 406 -11.48 -13.96 -8.38
C VAL A 406 -12.07 -12.71 -7.75
N VAL A 407 -11.24 -11.72 -7.44
CA VAL A 407 -11.67 -10.44 -6.88
C VAL A 407 -12.63 -9.72 -7.84
N ALA A 408 -12.35 -9.70 -9.14
CA ALA A 408 -13.23 -9.09 -10.13
C ALA A 408 -14.60 -9.78 -10.18
N MET A 409 -14.64 -11.10 -10.14
CA MET A 409 -15.89 -11.87 -10.08
C MET A 409 -16.71 -11.58 -8.82
N LEU A 410 -16.05 -11.55 -7.66
CA LEU A 410 -16.70 -11.26 -6.39
C LEU A 410 -17.29 -9.83 -6.38
N ARG A 411 -16.54 -8.84 -6.88
CA ARG A 411 -17.03 -7.46 -7.01
C ARG A 411 -18.20 -7.36 -7.97
N ALA A 412 -18.15 -8.03 -9.12
CA ALA A 412 -19.26 -8.09 -10.07
C ALA A 412 -20.53 -8.70 -9.45
N SER A 413 -20.37 -9.58 -8.45
CA SER A 413 -21.47 -10.18 -7.68
C SER A 413 -21.91 -9.32 -6.47
N GLY A 414 -21.42 -8.08 -6.36
CA GLY A 414 -21.80 -7.13 -5.30
C GLY A 414 -21.05 -7.29 -3.97
N TRP A 415 -20.01 -8.13 -3.91
CA TRP A 415 -19.20 -8.28 -2.71
C TRP A 415 -18.24 -7.10 -2.52
N LYS A 416 -18.07 -6.67 -1.26
CA LYS A 416 -17.22 -5.54 -0.84
C LYS A 416 -16.26 -5.97 0.28
N GLY A 417 -15.25 -5.18 0.56
CA GLY A 417 -14.22 -5.43 1.57
C GLY A 417 -12.97 -6.07 0.99
N LEU A 418 -12.21 -6.80 1.77
CA LEU A 418 -10.95 -7.44 1.36
C LEU A 418 -11.15 -8.60 0.39
N LEU A 419 -12.30 -9.23 0.40
CA LEU A 419 -12.76 -10.34 -0.46
C LEU A 419 -11.98 -11.64 -0.28
N TRP A 420 -10.65 -11.61 -0.12
CA TRP A 420 -9.83 -12.79 0.10
C TRP A 420 -10.16 -13.50 1.42
N GLU A 421 -10.71 -12.82 2.41
CA GLU A 421 -11.16 -13.41 3.68
C GLU A 421 -12.19 -14.52 3.47
N ARG A 422 -12.93 -14.48 2.35
CA ARG A 422 -13.93 -15.48 1.97
C ARG A 422 -13.33 -16.78 1.45
N MET A 423 -12.03 -16.82 1.22
CA MET A 423 -11.30 -18.01 0.84
C MET A 423 -10.85 -18.83 2.06
N ILE A 424 -11.14 -18.35 3.27
CA ILE A 424 -10.76 -18.95 4.54
C ILE A 424 -11.97 -19.63 5.17
N SER A 425 -11.77 -20.88 5.67
CA SER A 425 -12.70 -21.57 6.56
C SER A 425 -12.04 -21.70 7.93
N PHE A 426 -12.73 -21.30 8.99
CA PHE A 426 -12.24 -21.50 10.36
C PHE A 426 -12.67 -22.84 10.91
N PRO A 427 -11.95 -23.41 11.92
CA PRO A 427 -12.31 -24.68 12.53
C PRO A 427 -13.73 -24.71 13.13
N SER A 428 -14.22 -23.57 13.64
CA SER A 428 -15.58 -23.40 14.15
C SER A 428 -16.66 -23.58 13.07
N ASP A 429 -16.37 -23.22 11.82
CA ASP A 429 -17.29 -23.38 10.70
C ASP A 429 -17.43 -24.84 10.30
N GLU A 430 -16.33 -25.62 10.37
CA GLU A 430 -16.30 -27.04 10.04
C GLU A 430 -17.14 -27.86 11.02
N VAL A 431 -17.06 -27.55 12.32
CA VAL A 431 -17.89 -28.19 13.36
C VAL A 431 -19.39 -27.90 13.15
N SER A 432 -19.71 -26.67 12.71
CA SER A 432 -21.11 -26.27 12.44
C SER A 432 -21.70 -26.93 11.21
N GLN A 433 -20.89 -27.31 10.21
CA GLN A 433 -21.35 -28.02 9.02
C GLN A 433 -21.58 -29.50 9.28
N VAL A 434 -20.74 -30.15 10.09
CA VAL A 434 -20.89 -31.56 10.50
C VAL A 434 -22.12 -31.75 11.41
N ALA A 435 -22.48 -30.74 12.20
CA ALA A 435 -23.67 -30.79 13.07
C ALA A 435 -25.01 -30.57 12.32
N LYS A 436 -24.98 -30.17 11.05
CA LYS A 436 -26.16 -29.89 10.21
C LYS A 436 -26.38 -30.93 9.11
N GLY A 437 -25.49 -31.90 8.95
CA GLY A 437 -25.59 -33.05 8.05
C GLY A 437 -25.90 -34.32 8.82
#